data_f7093ab32199992ef197d7ab2292be27
#
_entry.id   f7093ab32199992ef197d7ab2292be27
#
_cell.length_a   1.000
_cell.length_b   1.000
_cell.length_c   1.000
_cell.angle_alpha   90.00
_cell.angle_beta   90.00
_cell.angle_gamma   90.00
#
_symmetry.space_group_name_H-M   'P 1'
#
loop_
_entity.id
_entity.type
_entity.pdbx_description
1 polymer ?
#
loop_
_entity_poly.entity_id
_entity_poly.type
_entity_poly.pdbx_seq_one_letter_code
_entity_poly.pdbx_strand_id
1 'polypeptide(L)'
;MADFNDPEMIKQVMQENPDIEAALIQYTRQVPEDHYDIKEVIETIKAQKEIPIVTDDNYAVMKVSKIGSECGADLSCFSTFKLQGPEGIGCIVGKKKYIDALIKEHYSGGSQTQGWEAMEVLRGLVSAPVALAIQAEVNEELLQRIQELPQV
;
A
#
# COMPACT_ATOMS: atom_id res chain seq x y z
N MET A 1 10.83 -12.10 -10.28
CA MET A 1 9.83 -11.73 -9.23
C MET A 1 9.97 -12.77 -8.13
N ALA A 2 10.01 -12.37 -6.87
CA ALA A 2 10.04 -13.31 -5.74
C ALA A 2 8.63 -13.56 -5.20
N ASP A 3 8.38 -14.77 -4.69
CA ASP A 3 7.21 -15.05 -3.88
C ASP A 3 7.44 -14.50 -2.47
N PHE A 4 6.56 -13.63 -2.02
CA PHE A 4 6.69 -13.02 -0.69
C PHE A 4 6.37 -13.98 0.47
N ASN A 5 5.72 -15.11 0.19
CA ASN A 5 5.50 -16.16 1.16
C ASN A 5 6.77 -17.01 1.43
N ASP A 6 7.79 -16.88 0.58
CA ASP A 6 9.06 -17.63 0.68
C ASP A 6 10.25 -16.69 0.93
N PRO A 7 10.67 -16.50 2.19
CA PRO A 7 11.83 -15.66 2.51
C PRO A 7 13.14 -16.16 1.88
N GLU A 8 13.30 -17.45 1.65
CA GLU A 8 14.52 -17.99 1.02
C GLU A 8 14.55 -17.65 -0.46
N MET A 9 13.41 -17.67 -1.16
CA MET A 9 13.32 -17.21 -2.54
C MET A 9 13.62 -15.71 -2.65
N ILE A 10 13.17 -14.88 -1.70
CA ILE A 10 13.54 -13.46 -1.66
C ILE A 10 15.06 -13.31 -1.57
N LYS A 11 15.71 -14.01 -0.66
CA LYS A 11 17.18 -13.97 -0.49
C LYS A 11 17.90 -14.41 -1.77
N GLN A 12 17.46 -15.52 -2.37
CA GLN A 12 18.03 -16.05 -3.61
C GLN A 12 17.93 -15.02 -4.74
N VAL A 13 16.74 -14.44 -4.96
CA VAL A 13 16.54 -13.43 -6.01
C VAL A 13 17.44 -12.22 -5.80
N MET A 14 17.60 -11.76 -4.55
CA MET A 14 18.48 -10.64 -4.23
C MET A 14 19.96 -10.95 -4.47
N GLN A 15 20.40 -12.19 -4.22
CA GLN A 15 21.78 -12.63 -4.43
C GLN A 15 22.10 -12.84 -5.91
N GLU A 16 21.16 -13.40 -6.66
CA GLU A 16 21.32 -13.65 -8.10
C GLU A 16 21.25 -12.36 -8.95
N ASN A 17 20.66 -11.29 -8.41
CA ASN A 17 20.48 -10.02 -9.11
C ASN A 17 21.07 -8.85 -8.30
N PRO A 18 22.40 -8.71 -8.23
CA PRO A 18 23.07 -7.68 -7.43
C PRO A 18 22.82 -6.25 -7.94
N ASP A 19 22.29 -6.09 -9.14
CA ASP A 19 21.91 -4.85 -9.80
C ASP A 19 20.54 -4.32 -9.38
N ILE A 20 19.77 -5.05 -8.55
CA ILE A 20 18.50 -4.52 -7.99
C ILE A 20 18.78 -3.24 -7.19
N GLU A 21 18.13 -2.15 -7.59
CA GLU A 21 18.27 -0.82 -6.98
C GLU A 21 17.05 -0.39 -6.16
N ALA A 22 15.91 -1.06 -6.30
CA ALA A 22 14.69 -0.80 -5.54
C ALA A 22 13.81 -2.05 -5.48
N ALA A 23 12.90 -2.11 -4.51
CA ALA A 23 11.88 -3.14 -4.42
C ALA A 23 10.48 -2.53 -4.32
N LEU A 24 9.52 -3.13 -5.02
CA LEU A 24 8.09 -2.84 -4.90
C LEU A 24 7.41 -4.03 -4.24
N ILE A 25 6.66 -3.77 -3.18
CA ILE A 25 5.91 -4.79 -2.45
C ILE A 25 4.45 -4.39 -2.42
N GLN A 26 3.56 -5.27 -2.83
CA GLN A 26 2.14 -5.07 -2.61
C GLN A 26 1.78 -5.49 -1.18
N TYR A 27 1.12 -4.61 -0.43
CA TYR A 27 0.83 -4.85 0.97
C TYR A 27 -0.25 -5.92 1.17
N THR A 28 -1.26 -5.93 0.33
CA THR A 28 -2.38 -6.85 0.46
C THR A 28 -2.16 -8.11 -0.36
N ARG A 29 -2.68 -9.22 0.14
CA ARG A 29 -2.64 -10.51 -0.54
C ARG A 29 -3.16 -10.42 -1.97
N GLN A 30 -2.50 -11.12 -2.87
CA GLN A 30 -2.90 -11.25 -4.27
C GLN A 30 -3.85 -12.42 -4.49
N VAL A 31 -3.64 -13.48 -3.71
CA VAL A 31 -4.45 -14.70 -3.71
C VAL A 31 -4.83 -15.06 -2.28
N PRO A 32 -5.89 -15.84 -2.07
CA PRO A 32 -6.33 -16.22 -0.72
C PRO A 32 -5.28 -16.96 0.11
N GLU A 33 -4.38 -17.66 -0.56
CA GLU A 33 -3.33 -18.49 0.04
C GLU A 33 -2.14 -17.66 0.56
N ASP A 34 -1.99 -16.42 0.13
CA ASP A 34 -0.93 -15.52 0.59
C ASP A 34 -1.06 -15.26 2.10
N HIS A 35 0.07 -15.42 2.80
CA HIS A 35 0.15 -15.29 4.25
C HIS A 35 1.37 -14.51 4.74
N TYR A 36 2.12 -13.88 3.82
CA TYR A 36 3.31 -13.09 4.18
C TYR A 36 2.97 -11.92 5.13
N ASP A 37 3.90 -11.64 6.02
CA ASP A 37 3.91 -10.40 6.82
C ASP A 37 4.75 -9.34 6.12
N ILE A 38 4.17 -8.16 5.91
CA ILE A 38 4.84 -7.08 5.16
C ILE A 38 6.14 -6.63 5.83
N LYS A 39 6.19 -6.62 7.16
CA LYS A 39 7.37 -6.21 7.91
C LYS A 39 8.49 -7.24 7.75
N GLU A 40 8.17 -8.53 7.82
CA GLU A 40 9.15 -9.61 7.63
C GLU A 40 9.73 -9.59 6.20
N VAL A 41 8.90 -9.34 5.20
CA VAL A 41 9.35 -9.20 3.80
C VAL A 41 10.32 -8.02 3.68
N ILE A 42 9.97 -6.85 4.23
CA ILE A 42 10.82 -5.65 4.21
C ILE A 42 12.16 -5.92 4.92
N GLU A 43 12.12 -6.53 6.11
CA GLU A 43 13.33 -6.87 6.88
C GLU A 43 14.21 -7.87 6.13
N THR A 44 13.60 -8.87 5.48
CA THR A 44 14.33 -9.87 4.68
C THR A 44 15.07 -9.22 3.52
N ILE A 45 14.41 -8.33 2.77
CA ILE A 45 15.05 -7.60 1.66
C ILE A 45 16.19 -6.72 2.17
N LYS A 46 15.94 -5.90 3.20
CA LYS A 46 16.94 -4.97 3.75
C LYS A 46 18.14 -5.67 4.37
N ALA A 47 17.97 -6.88 4.88
CA ALA A 47 19.07 -7.69 5.39
C ALA A 47 20.02 -8.15 4.27
N GLN A 48 19.56 -8.25 3.01
CA GLN A 48 20.41 -8.59 1.87
C GLN A 48 21.07 -7.35 1.28
N LYS A 49 20.32 -6.25 1.13
CA LYS A 49 20.83 -5.01 0.54
C LYS A 49 20.00 -3.82 1.00
N GLU A 50 20.67 -2.74 1.42
CA GLU A 50 19.98 -1.48 1.75
C GLU A 50 19.57 -0.75 0.47
N ILE A 51 18.36 -1.03 0.01
CA ILE A 51 17.73 -0.42 -1.16
C ILE A 51 16.42 0.25 -0.78
N PRO A 52 15.94 1.25 -1.55
CA PRO A 52 14.62 1.81 -1.39
C PRO A 52 13.53 0.74 -1.56
N ILE A 53 12.57 0.73 -0.63
CA ILE A 53 11.39 -0.12 -0.71
C ILE A 53 10.15 0.76 -0.79
N VAL A 54 9.33 0.52 -1.80
CA VAL A 54 8.02 1.13 -2.00
C VAL A 54 6.94 0.08 -1.75
N THR A 55 5.93 0.42 -0.99
CA THR A 55 4.75 -0.45 -0.81
C THR A 55 3.53 0.12 -1.53
N ASP A 56 2.77 -0.75 -2.17
CA ASP A 56 1.43 -0.45 -2.66
C ASP A 56 0.42 -0.76 -1.56
N ASP A 57 -0.07 0.29 -0.91
CA ASP A 57 -0.97 0.22 0.23
C ASP A 57 -2.45 0.45 -0.16
N ASN A 58 -2.79 0.36 -1.44
CA ASN A 58 -4.11 0.70 -1.97
C ASN A 58 -5.29 0.08 -1.21
N TYR A 59 -5.15 -1.15 -0.74
CA TYR A 59 -6.19 -1.84 0.02
C TYR A 59 -5.87 -1.97 1.51
N ALA A 60 -4.70 -1.51 1.94
CA ALA A 60 -4.25 -1.57 3.33
C ALA A 60 -4.54 -0.28 4.09
N VAL A 61 -4.31 0.88 3.47
CA VAL A 61 -4.44 2.19 4.13
C VAL A 61 -5.79 2.36 4.82
N MET A 62 -5.76 2.81 6.09
CA MET A 62 -6.91 2.95 7.00
C MET A 62 -7.66 1.64 7.35
N LYS A 63 -7.15 0.48 6.93
CA LYS A 63 -7.71 -0.84 7.27
C LYS A 63 -6.76 -1.69 8.10
N VAL A 64 -5.49 -1.28 8.17
CA VAL A 64 -4.43 -1.92 8.97
C VAL A 64 -3.91 -0.94 10.02
N SER A 65 -3.31 -1.47 11.07
CA SER A 65 -2.77 -0.65 12.16
C SER A 65 -1.53 0.15 11.76
N LYS A 66 -0.77 -0.32 10.77
CA LYS A 66 0.44 0.31 10.26
C LYS A 66 0.54 0.10 8.76
N ILE A 67 0.75 1.17 8.01
CA ILE A 67 1.02 1.11 6.57
C ILE A 67 2.48 0.72 6.31
N GLY A 68 2.84 0.43 5.05
CA GLY A 68 4.16 -0.07 4.70
C GLY A 68 5.31 0.80 5.18
N SER A 69 5.20 2.13 5.09
CA SER A 69 6.21 3.07 5.60
C SER A 69 6.38 3.01 7.12
N GLU A 70 5.34 2.65 7.87
CA GLU A 70 5.40 2.41 9.31
C GLU A 70 5.93 1.01 9.66
N CYS A 71 5.87 0.08 8.69
CA CYS A 71 6.46 -1.26 8.79
C CYS A 71 7.93 -1.32 8.37
N GLY A 72 8.51 -0.18 7.92
CA GLY A 72 9.94 -0.08 7.58
C GLY A 72 10.24 0.16 6.10
N ALA A 73 9.22 0.23 5.22
CA ALA A 73 9.41 0.68 3.84
C ALA A 73 9.85 2.14 3.78
N ASP A 74 10.40 2.54 2.65
CA ASP A 74 10.85 3.92 2.44
C ASP A 74 9.72 4.83 1.98
N LEU A 75 8.79 4.28 1.20
CA LEU A 75 7.59 4.95 0.71
C LEU A 75 6.40 4.00 0.74
N SER A 76 5.22 4.54 1.01
CA SER A 76 3.92 3.92 0.79
C SER A 76 3.14 4.74 -0.23
N CYS A 77 2.48 4.09 -1.18
CA CYS A 77 1.63 4.75 -2.15
C CYS A 77 0.22 4.14 -2.17
N PHE A 78 -0.77 4.99 -2.38
CA PHE A 78 -2.17 4.59 -2.46
C PHE A 78 -3.00 5.62 -3.23
N SER A 79 -4.05 5.16 -3.88
CA SER A 79 -5.03 6.02 -4.54
C SER A 79 -6.06 6.55 -3.55
N THR A 80 -6.46 7.80 -3.70
CA THR A 80 -7.38 8.46 -2.77
C THR A 80 -8.84 8.06 -3.00
N PHE A 81 -9.21 7.63 -4.21
CA PHE A 81 -10.60 7.26 -4.50
C PHE A 81 -11.10 6.08 -3.67
N LYS A 82 -10.21 5.16 -3.27
CA LYS A 82 -10.54 4.05 -2.35
C LYS A 82 -10.86 4.51 -0.92
N LEU A 83 -10.54 5.76 -0.63
CA LEU A 83 -10.83 6.47 0.61
C LEU A 83 -11.87 7.57 0.38
N GLN A 84 -12.74 7.41 -0.61
CA GLN A 84 -13.78 8.37 -1.01
C GLN A 84 -13.24 9.74 -1.48
N GLY A 85 -11.98 9.80 -1.84
CA GLY A 85 -11.37 10.94 -2.49
C GLY A 85 -11.58 10.91 -4.02
N PRO A 86 -11.10 11.93 -4.72
CA PRO A 86 -11.24 12.03 -6.17
C PRO A 86 -10.47 10.94 -6.92
N GLU A 87 -11.01 10.55 -8.07
CA GLU A 87 -10.32 9.68 -9.01
C GLU A 87 -9.08 10.37 -9.62
N GLY A 88 -8.08 9.57 -9.98
CA GLY A 88 -6.87 10.07 -10.62
C GLY A 88 -5.85 10.73 -9.69
N ILE A 89 -6.14 10.82 -8.39
CA ILE A 89 -5.21 11.35 -7.40
C ILE A 89 -4.73 10.24 -6.47
N GLY A 90 -3.42 10.17 -6.28
CA GLY A 90 -2.76 9.30 -5.33
C GLY A 90 -2.04 10.07 -4.22
N CYS A 91 -1.75 9.37 -3.15
CA CYS A 91 -0.86 9.83 -2.08
C CYS A 91 0.40 9.00 -2.05
N ILE A 92 1.52 9.66 -1.79
CA ILE A 92 2.80 9.03 -1.47
C ILE A 92 3.25 9.58 -0.13
N VAL A 93 3.53 8.70 0.81
CA VAL A 93 4.01 9.07 2.15
C VAL A 93 5.27 8.27 2.49
N GLY A 94 6.18 8.83 3.27
CA GLY A 94 7.39 8.13 3.69
C GLY A 94 8.57 9.04 3.95
N LYS A 95 9.78 8.53 3.72
CA LYS A 95 11.03 9.24 4.04
C LYS A 95 11.19 10.51 3.24
N LYS A 96 11.42 11.62 3.96
CA LYS A 96 11.53 12.98 3.40
C LYS A 96 12.47 13.08 2.20
N LYS A 97 13.61 12.40 2.22
CA LYS A 97 14.60 12.44 1.13
C LYS A 97 14.02 12.03 -0.22
N TYR A 98 13.11 11.03 -0.23
CA TYR A 98 12.47 10.56 -1.47
C TYR A 98 11.30 11.47 -1.87
N ILE A 99 10.53 11.94 -0.88
CA ILE A 99 9.45 12.91 -1.14
C ILE A 99 10.02 14.21 -1.73
N ASP A 100 11.12 14.75 -1.18
CA ASP A 100 11.77 15.94 -1.71
C ASP A 100 12.28 15.73 -3.15
N ALA A 101 12.81 14.55 -3.47
CA ALA A 101 13.23 14.21 -4.82
C ALA A 101 12.04 14.19 -5.80
N LEU A 102 10.93 13.54 -5.42
CA LEU A 102 9.71 13.51 -6.23
C LEU A 102 9.13 14.91 -6.47
N ILE A 103 9.06 15.76 -5.43
CA ILE A 103 8.58 17.14 -5.55
C ILE A 103 9.47 17.93 -6.52
N LYS A 104 10.77 17.73 -6.44
CA LYS A 104 11.73 18.42 -7.31
C LYS A 104 11.60 18.01 -8.78
N GLU A 105 11.36 16.72 -9.03
CA GLU A 105 11.14 16.19 -10.38
C GLU A 105 9.81 16.67 -10.99
N HIS A 106 8.77 16.81 -10.17
CA HIS A 106 7.41 17.16 -10.56
C HIS A 106 7.06 18.64 -10.30
N TYR A 107 8.03 19.54 -10.37
CA TYR A 107 7.81 20.95 -10.03
C TYR A 107 6.92 21.72 -11.04
N SER A 108 6.76 21.21 -12.26
CA SER A 108 5.91 21.87 -13.27
C SER A 108 4.46 21.36 -13.19
N GLY A 109 3.57 22.26 -12.88
CA GLY A 109 2.16 22.15 -12.53
C GLY A 109 1.25 21.06 -13.08
N GLY A 110 1.60 20.40 -14.18
CA GLY A 110 0.71 19.43 -14.84
C GLY A 110 0.54 18.08 -14.11
N SER A 111 1.43 17.77 -13.18
CA SER A 111 1.38 16.52 -12.39
C SER A 111 1.19 16.75 -10.89
N GLN A 112 1.00 18.01 -10.48
CA GLN A 112 0.78 18.35 -9.08
C GLN A 112 -0.71 18.56 -8.80
N THR A 113 -1.18 17.97 -7.70
CA THR A 113 -2.53 18.19 -7.17
C THR A 113 -2.73 19.67 -6.86
N GLN A 114 -3.81 20.24 -7.38
CA GLN A 114 -4.19 21.63 -7.13
C GLN A 114 -4.86 21.77 -5.76
N GLY A 115 -4.91 23.03 -5.24
CA GLY A 115 -5.44 23.27 -3.89
C GLY A 115 -6.88 22.78 -3.67
N TRP A 116 -7.75 22.91 -4.67
CA TRP A 116 -9.14 22.42 -4.58
C TRP A 116 -9.21 20.88 -4.60
N GLU A 117 -8.36 20.21 -5.36
CA GLU A 117 -8.25 18.75 -5.37
C GLU A 117 -7.73 18.24 -4.02
N ALA A 118 -6.73 18.91 -3.44
CA ALA A 118 -6.23 18.57 -2.10
C ALA A 118 -7.31 18.70 -1.03
N MET A 119 -8.20 19.68 -1.15
CA MET A 119 -9.35 19.82 -0.25
C MET A 119 -10.34 18.65 -0.39
N GLU A 120 -10.61 18.19 -1.60
CA GLU A 120 -11.45 17.01 -1.82
C GLU A 120 -10.79 15.73 -1.27
N VAL A 121 -9.49 15.57 -1.47
CA VAL A 121 -8.72 14.48 -0.83
C VAL A 121 -8.85 14.53 0.69
N LEU A 122 -8.67 15.71 1.29
CA LEU A 122 -8.80 15.88 2.75
C LEU A 122 -10.20 15.49 3.25
N ARG A 123 -11.25 15.92 2.55
CA ARG A 123 -12.63 15.52 2.89
C ARG A 123 -12.82 14.01 2.86
N GLY A 124 -12.33 13.35 1.80
CA GLY A 124 -12.32 11.89 1.69
C GLY A 124 -11.62 11.23 2.88
N LEU A 125 -10.38 11.64 3.17
CA LEU A 125 -9.58 11.10 4.27
C LEU A 125 -10.24 11.26 5.64
N VAL A 126 -10.92 12.38 5.90
CA VAL A 126 -11.62 12.63 7.18
C VAL A 126 -12.84 11.73 7.31
N SER A 127 -13.58 11.47 6.25
CA SER A 127 -14.80 10.64 6.26
C SER A 127 -14.53 9.14 6.10
N ALA A 128 -13.42 8.76 5.49
CA ALA A 128 -13.09 7.37 5.16
C ALA A 128 -13.15 6.39 6.34
N PRO A 129 -12.67 6.69 7.57
CA PRO A 129 -12.73 5.73 8.67
C PRO A 129 -14.15 5.28 9.00
N VAL A 130 -15.11 6.21 8.98
CA VAL A 130 -16.53 5.89 9.26
C VAL A 130 -17.12 5.07 8.12
N ALA A 131 -16.88 5.48 6.88
CA ALA A 131 -17.38 4.77 5.71
C ALA A 131 -16.80 3.34 5.60
N LEU A 132 -15.51 3.17 5.88
CA LEU A 132 -14.86 1.85 5.87
C LEU A 132 -15.40 0.95 7.01
N ALA A 133 -15.69 1.51 8.18
CA ALA A 133 -16.29 0.75 9.28
C ALA A 133 -17.70 0.26 8.91
N ILE A 134 -18.55 1.12 8.33
CA ILE A 134 -19.87 0.73 7.83
C ILE A 134 -19.75 -0.34 6.73
N GLN A 135 -18.82 -0.17 5.81
CA GLN A 135 -18.56 -1.15 4.75
C GLN A 135 -18.16 -2.53 5.32
N ALA A 136 -17.32 -2.56 6.34
CA ALA A 136 -16.91 -3.80 6.99
C ALA A 136 -18.11 -4.49 7.64
N GLU A 137 -18.92 -3.78 8.39
CA GLU A 137 -20.13 -4.30 9.04
C GLU A 137 -21.14 -4.88 8.02
N VAL A 138 -21.39 -4.13 6.94
CA VAL A 138 -22.28 -4.61 5.86
C VAL A 138 -21.74 -5.86 5.18
N ASN A 139 -20.42 -5.94 4.96
CA ASN A 139 -19.79 -7.12 4.37
C ASN A 139 -19.90 -8.35 5.29
N GLU A 140 -19.74 -8.18 6.59
CA GLU A 140 -19.91 -9.28 7.57
C GLU A 140 -21.35 -9.78 7.59
N GLU A 141 -22.33 -8.87 7.62
CA GLU A 141 -23.75 -9.23 7.54
C GLU A 141 -24.08 -9.94 6.22
N LEU A 142 -23.57 -9.45 5.10
CA LEU A 142 -23.76 -10.06 3.78
C LEU A 142 -23.19 -11.49 3.75
N LEU A 143 -21.97 -11.68 4.27
CA LEU A 143 -21.33 -12.99 4.34
C LEU A 143 -22.16 -13.99 5.14
N GLN A 144 -22.67 -13.59 6.31
CA GLN A 144 -23.53 -14.43 7.13
C GLN A 144 -24.80 -14.84 6.37
N ARG A 145 -25.47 -13.89 5.72
CA ARG A 145 -26.69 -14.16 4.94
C ARG A 145 -26.43 -15.10 3.75
N ILE A 146 -25.27 -14.96 3.07
CA ILE A 146 -24.90 -15.86 1.96
C ILE A 146 -24.67 -17.28 2.46
N GLN A 147 -24.00 -17.44 3.61
CA GLN A 147 -23.75 -18.76 4.21
C GLN A 147 -25.03 -19.48 4.66
N GLU A 148 -26.13 -18.77 4.90
CA GLU A 148 -27.44 -19.34 5.23
C GLU A 148 -28.20 -19.85 3.99
N LEU A 149 -27.72 -19.56 2.78
CA LEU A 149 -28.38 -20.00 1.55
C LEU A 149 -28.15 -21.49 1.30
N PRO A 150 -29.20 -22.26 0.92
CA PRO A 150 -29.11 -23.74 0.76
C PRO A 150 -28.15 -24.23 -0.33
N GLN A 151 -27.60 -23.30 -1.13
CA GLN A 151 -26.78 -23.60 -2.32
C GLN A 151 -25.29 -23.21 -2.12
N VAL A 152 -24.90 -22.75 -0.94
CA VAL A 152 -23.52 -22.34 -0.60
C VAL A 152 -22.89 -23.32 0.39
#